data_e685a65e4e86327e87add83068331ff0
#
_entry.id   e685a65e4e86327e87add83068331ff0
#
_cell.length_a   1.000
_cell.length_b   1.000
_cell.length_c   1.000
_cell.angle_alpha   90.00
_cell.angle_beta   90.00
_cell.angle_gamma   90.00
#
_symmetry.space_group_name_H-M   'P 1'
#
loop_
_entity.id
_entity.type
_entity.pdbx_description
1 polymer ?
#
loop_
_entity_poly.entity_id
_entity_poly.type
_entity_poly.pdbx_seq_one_letter_code
_entity_poly.pdbx_strand_id
1 'polypeptide(L)'
;MRILSIGPMDGLSNTCLHRHWALTKYAGLIDVVNTSGVKSSLWYKISYHLFLYGIPIRVPESNHENDNIRFLVDKNLYDLVWVDKGITIYPETLHYIKQKQPNAKLVSYSPDNMALRHNQTQQYLESVPLYLSLIHI
;
A
#
# COMPACT_ATOMS: atom_id res chain seq x y z
N MET A 1 7.18 -13.07 -14.88
CA MET A 1 6.21 -12.32 -14.06
C MET A 1 6.83 -10.99 -13.67
N ARG A 2 6.11 -9.90 -13.84
CA ARG A 2 6.51 -8.56 -13.40
C ARG A 2 5.65 -8.12 -12.23
N ILE A 3 6.31 -7.69 -11.15
CA ILE A 3 5.66 -7.33 -9.89
C ILE A 3 5.89 -5.85 -9.58
N LEU A 4 4.85 -5.16 -9.14
CA LEU A 4 4.95 -3.89 -8.43
C LEU A 4 4.78 -4.16 -6.92
N SER A 5 5.84 -3.94 -6.15
CA SER A 5 5.84 -4.13 -4.69
C SER A 5 5.75 -2.78 -3.99
N ILE A 6 4.69 -2.59 -3.22
CA ILE A 6 4.37 -1.34 -2.51
C ILE A 6 4.37 -1.63 -1.01
N GLY A 7 5.13 -0.89 -0.23
CA GLY A 7 5.16 -1.07 1.22
C GLY A 7 6.29 -0.33 1.91
N PRO A 8 6.34 -0.35 3.25
CA PRO A 8 7.43 0.24 4.01
C PRO A 8 8.69 -0.61 3.87
N MET A 9 9.76 -0.04 3.30
CA MET A 9 11.01 -0.76 2.98
C MET A 9 12.18 -0.39 3.88
N ASP A 10 12.02 0.56 4.80
CA ASP A 10 13.10 1.04 5.66
C ASP A 10 13.34 0.09 6.85
N GLY A 11 14.63 -0.09 7.20
CA GLY A 11 15.07 -0.88 8.35
C GLY A 11 15.24 -2.38 8.06
N LEU A 12 16.41 -2.94 8.44
CA LEU A 12 16.76 -4.34 8.17
C LEU A 12 15.86 -5.36 8.90
N SER A 13 15.25 -4.97 10.02
CA SER A 13 14.30 -5.80 10.76
C SER A 13 12.86 -5.72 10.22
N ASN A 14 12.65 -4.98 9.13
CA ASN A 14 11.33 -4.79 8.55
C ASN A 14 10.86 -6.05 7.80
N THR A 15 9.79 -6.66 8.28
CA THR A 15 9.21 -7.86 7.65
C THR A 15 8.63 -7.60 6.27
N CYS A 16 8.23 -6.36 5.96
CA CYS A 16 7.79 -5.98 4.62
C CYS A 16 8.96 -6.04 3.63
N LEU A 17 10.14 -5.57 4.03
CA LEU A 17 11.37 -5.70 3.23
C LEU A 17 11.74 -7.17 2.97
N HIS A 18 11.60 -8.03 3.99
CA HIS A 18 11.87 -9.46 3.83
C HIS A 18 10.91 -10.13 2.84
N ARG A 19 9.62 -9.75 2.86
CA ARG A 19 8.65 -10.22 1.86
C ARG A 19 9.00 -9.71 0.46
N HIS A 20 9.39 -8.45 0.34
CA HIS A 20 9.87 -7.91 -0.93
C HIS A 20 11.05 -8.74 -1.47
N TRP A 21 12.05 -9.06 -0.66
CA TRP A 21 13.16 -9.94 -1.06
C TRP A 21 12.70 -11.34 -1.47
N ALA A 22 11.70 -11.89 -0.81
CA ALA A 22 11.13 -13.18 -1.21
C ALA A 22 10.44 -13.07 -2.58
N LEU A 23 9.70 -12.00 -2.84
CA LEU A 23 9.05 -11.76 -4.14
C LEU A 23 10.07 -11.65 -5.28
N THR A 24 11.26 -11.06 -5.04
CA THR A 24 12.31 -10.93 -6.06
C THR A 24 12.78 -12.28 -6.59
N LYS A 25 12.68 -13.35 -5.81
CA LYS A 25 13.07 -14.71 -6.23
C LYS A 25 12.13 -15.30 -7.29
N TYR A 26 10.89 -14.82 -7.34
CA TYR A 26 9.86 -15.33 -8.24
C TYR A 26 9.55 -14.39 -9.40
N ALA A 27 9.94 -13.12 -9.26
CA ALA A 27 9.72 -12.11 -10.28
C ALA A 27 10.85 -12.10 -11.31
N GLY A 28 10.52 -12.00 -12.60
CA GLY A 28 11.50 -11.67 -13.62
C GLY A 28 11.94 -10.20 -13.54
N LEU A 29 11.00 -9.32 -13.21
CA LEU A 29 11.22 -7.89 -12.95
C LEU A 29 10.36 -7.46 -11.76
N ILE A 30 10.91 -6.59 -10.93
CA ILE A 30 10.19 -6.02 -9.79
C ILE A 30 10.50 -4.52 -9.68
N ASP A 31 9.45 -3.73 -9.60
CA ASP A 31 9.52 -2.29 -9.27
C ASP A 31 9.03 -2.09 -7.84
N VAL A 32 9.56 -1.08 -7.16
CA VAL A 32 9.30 -0.84 -5.73
C VAL A 32 8.80 0.57 -5.51
N VAL A 33 7.77 0.70 -4.67
CA VAL A 33 7.34 1.98 -4.10
C VAL A 33 7.42 1.89 -2.58
N ASN A 34 8.30 2.71 -2.00
CA ASN A 34 8.51 2.75 -0.56
C ASN A 34 7.50 3.71 0.10
N THR A 35 6.75 3.20 1.09
CA THR A 35 5.76 3.96 1.85
C THR A 35 6.23 4.32 3.26
N SER A 36 7.52 4.18 3.56
CA SER A 36 8.09 4.51 4.87
C SER A 36 8.15 6.02 5.14
N GLY A 37 8.13 6.43 6.39
CA GLY A 37 8.66 7.73 6.84
C GLY A 37 7.67 8.80 7.27
N VAL A 38 6.36 8.66 7.03
CA VAL A 38 5.41 9.78 7.26
C VAL A 38 4.87 9.93 8.68
N LYS A 39 5.02 8.92 9.51
CA LYS A 39 4.41 8.88 10.86
C LYS A 39 4.93 9.98 11.83
N SER A 40 5.98 10.71 11.45
CA SER A 40 6.52 11.84 12.20
C SER A 40 5.82 13.18 11.93
N SER A 41 5.07 13.30 10.82
CA SER A 41 4.35 14.52 10.46
C SER A 41 3.28 14.87 11.51
N LEU A 42 3.23 16.15 11.91
CA LEU A 42 2.19 16.65 12.83
C LEU A 42 0.80 16.45 12.23
N TRP A 43 0.64 16.70 10.94
CA TRP A 43 -0.64 16.52 10.25
C TRP A 43 -1.08 15.05 10.20
N TYR A 44 -0.14 14.13 10.01
CA TYR A 44 -0.43 12.71 10.11
C TYR A 44 -0.99 12.36 11.51
N LYS A 45 -0.33 12.83 12.56
CA LYS A 45 -0.75 12.56 13.93
C LYS A 45 -2.16 13.10 14.23
N ILE A 46 -2.44 14.33 13.83
CA ILE A 46 -3.74 14.97 14.04
C ILE A 46 -4.83 14.20 13.29
N SER A 47 -4.66 13.97 12.00
CA SER A 47 -5.65 13.26 11.18
C SER A 47 -5.84 11.82 11.62
N TYR A 48 -4.78 11.13 12.03
CA TYR A 48 -4.87 9.78 12.58
C TYR A 48 -5.65 9.74 13.91
N HIS A 49 -5.40 10.68 14.83
CA HIS A 49 -6.18 10.76 16.05
C HIS A 49 -7.67 11.06 15.79
N LEU A 50 -7.97 11.98 14.89
CA LEU A 50 -9.35 12.25 14.48
C LEU A 50 -10.04 11.00 13.90
N PHE A 51 -9.32 10.25 13.08
CA PHE A 51 -9.81 8.96 12.57
C PHE A 51 -10.09 7.97 13.71
N LEU A 52 -9.23 7.86 14.72
CA LEU A 52 -9.45 6.98 15.88
C LEU A 52 -10.70 7.35 16.67
N TYR A 53 -11.06 8.64 16.73
CA TYR A 53 -12.31 9.12 17.35
C TYR A 53 -13.55 8.95 16.46
N GLY A 54 -13.41 8.38 15.28
CA GLY A 54 -14.53 8.07 14.39
C GLY A 54 -14.81 9.11 13.32
N ILE A 55 -13.95 10.13 13.17
CA ILE A 55 -14.07 11.13 12.11
C ILE A 55 -13.47 10.53 10.81
N PRO A 56 -14.23 10.51 9.69
CA PRO A 56 -13.75 9.91 8.43
C PRO A 56 -12.76 10.82 7.70
N ILE A 57 -11.58 11.00 8.28
CA ILE A 57 -10.51 11.82 7.73
C ILE A 57 -9.35 10.92 7.27
N ARG A 58 -8.85 11.16 6.06
CA ARG A 58 -7.68 10.49 5.52
C ARG A 58 -6.40 11.05 6.12
N VAL A 59 -5.41 10.19 6.32
CA VAL A 59 -4.05 10.62 6.68
C VAL A 59 -3.25 11.00 5.44
N PRO A 60 -2.26 11.90 5.54
CA PRO A 60 -1.39 12.24 4.41
C PRO A 60 -0.50 11.05 4.03
N GLU A 61 -0.13 10.99 2.75
CA GLU A 61 0.89 10.06 2.26
C GLU A 61 2.30 10.51 2.68
N SER A 62 3.27 9.59 2.59
CA SER A 62 4.63 9.83 3.09
C SER A 62 5.59 10.42 2.06
N ASN A 63 5.67 9.79 0.89
CA ASN A 63 6.72 10.04 -0.10
C ASN A 63 6.16 10.17 -1.51
N HIS A 64 4.98 10.78 -1.67
CA HIS A 64 4.28 10.85 -2.95
C HIS A 64 4.06 9.45 -3.58
N GLU A 65 3.86 8.44 -2.73
CA GLU A 65 3.74 7.05 -3.18
C GLU A 65 2.59 6.85 -4.15
N ASN A 66 1.47 7.56 -4.00
CA ASN A 66 0.34 7.46 -4.92
C ASN A 66 0.70 7.95 -6.32
N ASP A 67 1.44 9.06 -6.44
CA ASP A 67 1.92 9.57 -7.72
C ASP A 67 2.99 8.65 -8.33
N ASN A 68 3.89 8.11 -7.51
CA ASN A 68 4.92 7.17 -7.94
C ASN A 68 4.30 5.87 -8.49
N ILE A 69 3.25 5.37 -7.84
CA ILE A 69 2.51 4.19 -8.32
C ILE A 69 1.91 4.47 -9.69
N ARG A 70 1.21 5.60 -9.87
CA ARG A 70 0.61 5.97 -11.15
C ARG A 70 1.65 6.10 -12.26
N PHE A 71 2.77 6.74 -11.97
CA PHE A 71 3.88 6.88 -12.91
C PHE A 71 4.42 5.50 -13.38
N LEU A 72 4.63 4.57 -12.44
CA LEU A 72 5.11 3.22 -12.78
C LEU A 72 4.08 2.41 -13.57
N VAL A 73 2.80 2.54 -13.22
CA VAL A 73 1.69 1.87 -13.91
C VAL A 73 1.52 2.39 -15.34
N ASP A 74 1.82 3.65 -15.58
CA ASP A 74 1.80 4.22 -16.94
C ASP A 74 2.98 3.75 -17.80
N LYS A 75 4.13 3.47 -17.17
CA LYS A 75 5.35 3.05 -17.87
C LYS A 75 5.45 1.56 -18.11
N ASN A 76 4.90 0.75 -17.22
CA ASN A 76 5.15 -0.68 -17.17
C ASN A 76 3.85 -1.45 -17.00
N LEU A 77 3.79 -2.66 -17.56
CA LEU A 77 2.70 -3.61 -17.31
C LEU A 77 3.12 -4.55 -16.16
N TYR A 78 2.18 -4.84 -15.27
CA TYR A 78 2.40 -5.74 -14.13
C TYR A 78 1.42 -6.91 -14.17
N ASP A 79 1.91 -8.07 -13.75
CA ASP A 79 1.09 -9.26 -13.51
C ASP A 79 0.49 -9.24 -12.09
N LEU A 80 1.27 -8.70 -11.15
CA LEU A 80 0.91 -8.62 -9.74
C LEU A 80 1.27 -7.23 -9.16
N VAL A 81 0.32 -6.63 -8.47
CA VAL A 81 0.54 -5.47 -7.60
C VAL A 81 0.36 -5.95 -6.16
N TRP A 82 1.48 -6.01 -5.45
CA TRP A 82 1.53 -6.43 -4.05
C TRP A 82 1.60 -5.20 -3.14
N VAL A 83 0.60 -5.03 -2.28
CA VAL A 83 0.51 -3.90 -1.34
C VAL A 83 0.67 -4.40 0.08
N ASP A 84 1.78 -4.03 0.69
CA ASP A 84 2.09 -4.37 2.08
C ASP A 84 1.67 -3.22 3.00
N LYS A 85 0.75 -3.49 3.92
CA LYS A 85 0.13 -2.55 4.87
C LYS A 85 -0.77 -1.46 4.26
N GLY A 86 -0.62 -1.01 3.09
CA GLY A 86 -1.49 -0.14 2.28
C GLY A 86 -2.23 1.04 2.96
N ILE A 87 -1.78 1.47 4.14
CA ILE A 87 -2.51 2.45 4.98
C ILE A 87 -2.47 3.89 4.45
N THR A 88 -1.54 4.20 3.55
CA THR A 88 -1.39 5.52 2.91
C THR A 88 -1.77 5.51 1.43
N ILE A 89 -2.19 4.37 0.90
CA ILE A 89 -2.60 4.25 -0.50
C ILE A 89 -4.06 4.68 -0.65
N TYR A 90 -4.32 5.62 -1.56
CA TYR A 90 -5.67 6.11 -1.80
C TYR A 90 -6.47 5.16 -2.68
N PRO A 91 -7.78 5.00 -2.44
CA PRO A 91 -8.63 4.17 -3.28
C PRO A 91 -8.63 4.62 -4.74
N GLU A 92 -8.50 5.92 -5.02
CA GLU A 92 -8.38 6.47 -6.38
C GLU A 92 -7.16 5.93 -7.12
N THR A 93 -6.06 5.69 -6.40
CA THR A 93 -4.85 5.09 -6.98
C THR A 93 -5.08 3.62 -7.34
N LEU A 94 -5.78 2.88 -6.50
CA LEU A 94 -6.14 1.49 -6.79
C LEU A 94 -7.13 1.38 -7.96
N HIS A 95 -8.12 2.28 -8.03
CA HIS A 95 -9.01 2.39 -9.19
C HIS A 95 -8.22 2.66 -10.48
N TYR A 96 -7.26 3.57 -10.42
CA TYR A 96 -6.40 3.88 -11.55
C TYR A 96 -5.62 2.64 -12.04
N ILE A 97 -5.04 1.86 -11.13
CA ILE A 97 -4.36 0.61 -11.47
C ILE A 97 -5.33 -0.34 -12.18
N LYS A 98 -6.51 -0.57 -11.61
CA LYS A 98 -7.51 -1.48 -12.19
C LYS A 98 -7.99 -1.04 -13.58
N GLN A 99 -8.13 0.26 -13.79
CA GLN A 99 -8.54 0.84 -15.06
C GLN A 99 -7.45 0.71 -16.12
N LYS A 100 -6.20 1.00 -15.77
CA LYS A 100 -5.05 0.94 -16.69
C LYS A 100 -4.58 -0.47 -16.97
N GLN A 101 -4.67 -1.34 -15.98
CA GLN A 101 -4.13 -2.70 -16.03
C GLN A 101 -5.15 -3.72 -15.50
N PRO A 102 -6.25 -3.96 -16.23
CA PRO A 102 -7.35 -4.80 -15.73
C PRO A 102 -6.94 -6.26 -15.49
N ASN A 103 -5.85 -6.72 -16.10
CA ASN A 103 -5.35 -8.09 -15.94
C ASN A 103 -4.37 -8.23 -14.75
N ALA A 104 -3.88 -7.13 -14.19
CA ALA A 104 -2.99 -7.17 -13.03
C ALA A 104 -3.78 -7.61 -11.78
N LYS A 105 -3.22 -8.54 -11.04
CA LYS A 105 -3.80 -8.99 -9.76
C LYS A 105 -3.38 -8.03 -8.65
N LEU A 106 -4.35 -7.43 -7.99
CA LEU A 106 -4.12 -6.47 -6.91
C LEU A 106 -4.38 -7.16 -5.57
N VAL A 107 -3.31 -7.36 -4.79
CA VAL A 107 -3.32 -8.10 -3.53
C VAL A 107 -2.80 -7.21 -2.40
N SER A 108 -3.50 -7.21 -1.27
CA SER A 108 -3.02 -6.57 -0.05
C SER A 108 -2.66 -7.61 1.00
N TYR A 109 -1.56 -7.37 1.69
CA TYR A 109 -1.11 -8.16 2.82
C TYR A 109 -0.85 -7.26 4.03
N SER A 110 -1.21 -7.72 5.23
CA SER A 110 -0.78 -7.09 6.47
C SER A 110 -0.47 -8.14 7.54
N PRO A 111 0.67 -8.03 8.24
CA PRO A 111 0.97 -8.84 9.42
C PRO A 111 0.18 -8.37 10.65
N ASP A 112 -0.36 -7.15 10.62
CA ASP A 112 -1.11 -6.57 11.72
C ASP A 112 -2.57 -7.02 11.68
N ASN A 113 -3.22 -7.11 12.85
CA ASN A 113 -4.65 -7.37 12.91
C ASN A 113 -5.42 -6.14 12.40
N MET A 114 -5.81 -6.18 11.14
CA MET A 114 -6.51 -5.08 10.47
C MET A 114 -7.98 -4.93 10.88
N ALA A 115 -8.50 -5.80 11.73
CA ALA A 115 -9.80 -5.58 12.38
C ALA A 115 -9.73 -4.54 13.50
N LEU A 116 -8.53 -4.27 14.01
CA LEU A 116 -8.33 -3.27 15.06
C LEU A 116 -8.13 -1.88 14.45
N ARG A 117 -8.93 -0.92 14.91
CA ARG A 117 -8.96 0.44 14.35
C ARG A 117 -7.59 1.14 14.36
N HIS A 118 -6.76 0.90 15.37
CA HIS A 118 -5.44 1.51 15.46
C HIS A 118 -4.43 1.03 14.40
N ASN A 119 -4.74 -0.06 13.69
CA ASN A 119 -3.95 -0.54 12.55
C ASN A 119 -4.49 -0.04 11.19
N GLN A 120 -5.61 0.67 11.19
CA GLN A 120 -6.32 1.12 10.00
C GLN A 120 -6.10 2.61 9.75
N THR A 121 -6.52 3.07 8.57
CA THR A 121 -6.74 4.46 8.19
C THR A 121 -8.03 4.57 7.42
N GLN A 122 -8.55 5.79 7.23
CA GLN A 122 -9.78 5.98 6.44
C GLN A 122 -9.60 5.49 5.00
N GLN A 123 -8.49 5.86 4.34
CA GLN A 123 -8.23 5.42 2.96
C GLN A 123 -8.01 3.91 2.85
N TYR A 124 -7.44 3.26 3.87
CA TYR A 124 -7.35 1.80 3.90
C TYR A 124 -8.73 1.15 3.88
N LEU A 125 -9.65 1.62 4.75
CA LEU A 125 -11.02 1.10 4.80
C LEU A 125 -11.77 1.28 3.47
N GLU A 126 -11.60 2.44 2.83
CA GLU A 126 -12.19 2.72 1.52
C GLU A 126 -11.58 1.85 0.40
N SER A 127 -10.35 1.39 0.58
CA SER A 127 -9.60 0.60 -0.39
C SER A 127 -9.88 -0.90 -0.32
N VAL A 128 -10.33 -1.40 0.83
CA VAL A 128 -10.55 -2.84 1.07
C VAL A 128 -11.33 -3.54 -0.05
N PRO A 129 -12.46 -3.00 -0.54
CA PRO A 129 -13.24 -3.67 -1.58
C PRO A 129 -12.55 -3.76 -2.95
N LEU A 130 -11.45 -3.03 -3.14
CA LEU A 130 -10.75 -2.95 -4.42
C LEU A 130 -9.71 -4.04 -4.61
N TYR A 131 -9.26 -4.67 -3.53
CA TYR A 131 -8.29 -5.75 -3.60
C TYR A 131 -8.96 -7.06 -4.02
N LEU A 132 -8.25 -7.82 -4.88
CA LEU A 132 -8.66 -9.18 -5.25
C LEU A 132 -8.61 -10.13 -4.05
N SER A 133 -7.60 -9.94 -3.21
CA SER A 133 -7.37 -10.73 -2.01
C SER A 133 -6.78 -9.87 -0.91
N LEU A 134 -7.30 -10.07 0.30
CA LEU A 134 -6.76 -9.51 1.53
C LEU A 134 -6.19 -10.66 2.35
N ILE A 135 -4.89 -10.60 2.64
CA ILE A 135 -4.21 -11.60 3.45
C ILE A 135 -3.87 -10.95 4.79
N HIS A 136 -4.55 -11.42 5.84
CA HIS A 136 -4.30 -11.02 7.22
C HIS A 136 -3.81 -12.22 8.03
N ILE A 137 -2.88 -11.97 8.89
CA ILE A 137 -2.39 -12.96 9.85
C ILE A 137 -2.77 -12.53 11.27
#